data_b1dbf01fb36e5b1a1fbe8e4770892231
#
_entry.id   b1dbf01fb36e5b1a1fbe8e4770892231
#
_cell.length_a   1.000
_cell.length_b   1.000
_cell.length_c   1.000
_cell.angle_alpha   90.00
_cell.angle_beta   90.00
_cell.angle_gamma   90.00
#
_symmetry.space_group_name_H-M   'P 1'
#
loop_
_entity.id
_entity.type
_entity.pdbx_description
1 polymer ?
#
loop_
_entity_poly.entity_id
_entity_poly.type
_entity_poly.pdbx_seq_one_letter_code
_entity_poly.pdbx_strand_id
1 'polypeptide(L)'
;YTENDVDIWVSDIRTAKRLLIETAKQIGFVPLLWNLTSNGVNCFLTNDKSEVIHIDLLKNVAWRSFIPIISKDALGKNISNFNGLKVASHEIAAFGHLLYPLLTFGEVKEKYKLRIHRFCATNEIFQDLIYEALGASLAERILKMICSEKWDDLVKVSRRVKFVITVKFFIKKPVIFTCELVKFVYFNFRKIIYPSGVAVAFVGTDGSGKSTLLEKLTPTLAEIQIKENSRVRYWRPFILPKISAIFRQEKQKEKMNERSYISSVPKFNRIVSLIKFSYYFMDYFLGGIGSRLLVSRGGVILYDRHYDDLLVYPERFGMTLPTYI
;
A
#
# COMPACT_ATOMS: atom_id res chain seq x y z
N TYR A 1 16.35 -4.87 7.61
CA TYR A 1 15.76 -4.73 6.27
C TYR A 1 16.68 -5.44 5.29
N THR A 2 16.41 -6.69 5.01
CA THR A 2 16.90 -7.33 3.80
C THR A 2 16.00 -6.84 2.68
N GLU A 3 16.50 -5.95 1.82
CA GLU A 3 15.80 -5.52 0.62
C GLU A 3 15.83 -6.68 -0.40
N ASN A 4 14.90 -7.60 -0.23
CA ASN A 4 14.65 -8.67 -1.18
C ASN A 4 13.59 -8.22 -2.21
N ASP A 5 13.75 -7.00 -2.71
CA ASP A 5 12.85 -6.40 -3.70
C ASP A 5 13.51 -6.49 -5.07
N VAL A 6 12.90 -7.22 -5.99
CA VAL A 6 13.45 -7.46 -7.33
C VAL A 6 12.48 -6.90 -8.37
N ASP A 7 12.89 -5.81 -9.00
CA ASP A 7 12.17 -5.21 -10.13
C ASP A 7 12.56 -5.91 -11.44
N ILE A 8 11.61 -6.54 -12.10
CA ILE A 8 11.80 -7.20 -13.39
C ILE A 8 11.00 -6.48 -14.46
N TRP A 9 11.71 -5.90 -15.43
CA TRP A 9 11.06 -5.31 -16.57
C TRP A 9 10.73 -6.36 -17.62
N VAL A 10 9.46 -6.41 -18.05
CA VAL A 10 8.93 -7.43 -18.96
C VAL A 10 8.09 -6.82 -20.08
N SER A 11 8.15 -7.42 -21.27
CA SER A 11 7.32 -7.02 -22.41
C SER A 11 5.89 -7.53 -22.28
N ASP A 12 5.71 -8.76 -21.76
CA ASP A 12 4.40 -9.39 -21.53
C ASP A 12 4.27 -9.89 -20.11
N ILE A 13 3.40 -9.21 -19.35
CA ILE A 13 3.12 -9.52 -17.94
C ILE A 13 2.47 -10.90 -17.77
N ARG A 14 1.61 -11.33 -18.72
CA ARG A 14 0.91 -12.62 -18.57
C ARG A 14 1.87 -13.78 -18.66
N THR A 15 2.72 -13.77 -19.66
CA THR A 15 3.78 -14.79 -19.85
C THR A 15 4.77 -14.75 -18.70
N ALA A 16 5.24 -13.58 -18.30
CA ALA A 16 6.17 -13.41 -17.19
C ALA A 16 5.57 -13.93 -15.86
N LYS A 17 4.31 -13.62 -15.59
CA LYS A 17 3.62 -14.14 -14.41
C LYS A 17 3.55 -15.66 -14.40
N ARG A 18 3.21 -16.29 -15.53
CA ARG A 18 3.14 -17.75 -15.63
C ARG A 18 4.51 -18.38 -15.37
N LEU A 19 5.54 -17.89 -16.03
CA LEU A 19 6.92 -18.35 -15.85
C LEU A 19 7.38 -18.18 -14.39
N LEU A 20 7.08 -17.04 -13.78
CA LEU A 20 7.42 -16.80 -12.37
C LEU A 20 6.76 -17.81 -11.43
N ILE A 21 5.49 -18.15 -11.65
CA ILE A 21 4.80 -19.16 -10.83
C ILE A 21 5.41 -20.54 -11.03
N GLU A 22 5.70 -20.93 -12.27
CA GLU A 22 6.29 -22.23 -12.60
C GLU A 22 7.69 -22.34 -11.99
N THR A 23 8.53 -21.32 -12.14
CA THR A 23 9.89 -21.30 -11.56
C THR A 23 9.84 -21.28 -10.02
N ALA A 24 8.97 -20.46 -9.44
CA ALA A 24 8.84 -20.40 -7.98
C ALA A 24 8.48 -21.78 -7.39
N LYS A 25 7.53 -22.49 -8.00
CA LYS A 25 7.16 -23.84 -7.56
C LYS A 25 8.33 -24.84 -7.63
N GLN A 26 9.16 -24.75 -8.67
CA GLN A 26 10.33 -25.64 -8.82
C GLN A 26 11.35 -25.46 -7.70
N ILE A 27 11.46 -24.27 -7.12
CA ILE A 27 12.40 -23.95 -6.03
C ILE A 27 11.73 -23.92 -4.65
N GLY A 28 10.49 -24.43 -4.54
CA GLY A 28 9.77 -24.55 -3.27
C GLY A 28 9.11 -23.27 -2.77
N PHE A 29 8.92 -22.27 -3.65
CA PHE A 29 8.18 -21.05 -3.31
C PHE A 29 6.75 -21.10 -3.84
N VAL A 30 5.82 -20.54 -3.08
CA VAL A 30 4.41 -20.40 -3.46
C VAL A 30 3.99 -18.94 -3.42
N PRO A 31 3.05 -18.52 -4.29
CA PRO A 31 2.53 -17.17 -4.24
C PRO A 31 1.72 -16.93 -2.96
N LEU A 32 2.10 -15.90 -2.20
CA LEU A 32 1.37 -15.44 -1.02
C LEU A 32 0.34 -14.37 -1.39
N LEU A 33 0.76 -13.39 -2.20
CA LEU A 33 -0.07 -12.24 -2.55
C LEU A 33 0.27 -11.74 -3.95
N TRP A 34 -0.79 -11.36 -4.71
CA TRP A 34 -0.67 -10.70 -6.00
C TRP A 34 -1.39 -9.36 -5.98
N ASN A 35 -0.68 -8.30 -6.29
CA ASN A 35 -1.28 -6.97 -6.43
C ASN A 35 -1.15 -6.49 -7.88
N LEU A 36 -2.27 -6.46 -8.61
CA LEU A 36 -2.33 -5.96 -9.99
C LEU A 36 -2.32 -4.44 -10.00
N THR A 37 -1.47 -3.87 -10.85
CA THR A 37 -1.43 -2.43 -11.15
C THR A 37 -1.68 -2.20 -12.64
N SER A 38 -1.94 -0.97 -13.05
CA SER A 38 -2.05 -0.63 -14.48
C SER A 38 -0.73 -0.86 -15.24
N ASN A 39 0.40 -0.83 -14.53
CA ASN A 39 1.74 -0.96 -15.09
C ASN A 39 2.36 -2.35 -14.93
N GLY A 40 1.79 -3.22 -14.08
CA GLY A 40 2.42 -4.51 -13.79
C GLY A 40 1.76 -5.30 -12.69
N VAL A 41 2.54 -6.15 -12.06
CA VAL A 41 2.12 -7.05 -10.98
C VAL A 41 3.19 -7.08 -9.90
N ASN A 42 2.80 -6.78 -8.67
CA ASN A 42 3.64 -7.01 -7.50
C ASN A 42 3.32 -8.40 -6.93
N CYS A 43 4.31 -9.23 -6.73
CA CYS A 43 4.18 -10.58 -6.24
C CYS A 43 5.01 -10.79 -4.98
N PHE A 44 4.38 -11.36 -3.97
CA PHE A 44 5.07 -11.88 -2.79
C PHE A 44 5.05 -13.40 -2.85
N LEU A 45 6.23 -14.00 -2.80
CA LEU A 45 6.43 -15.44 -2.78
C LEU A 45 6.94 -15.84 -1.40
N THR A 46 6.51 -17.00 -0.89
CA THR A 46 6.97 -17.55 0.37
C THR A 46 7.29 -19.03 0.24
N ASN A 47 8.14 -19.54 1.12
CA ASN A 47 8.47 -20.97 1.22
C ASN A 47 8.12 -21.52 2.62
N ASP A 48 8.35 -22.81 2.84
CA ASP A 48 8.08 -23.50 4.10
C ASP A 48 8.91 -22.97 5.28
N LYS A 49 10.03 -22.27 5.00
CA LYS A 49 10.86 -21.62 6.01
C LYS A 49 10.40 -20.20 6.36
N SER A 50 9.24 -19.79 5.84
CA SER A 50 8.71 -18.42 6.00
C SER A 50 9.59 -17.32 5.40
N GLU A 51 10.52 -17.68 4.49
CA GLU A 51 11.25 -16.68 3.72
C GLU A 51 10.29 -16.02 2.72
N VAL A 52 10.41 -14.71 2.55
CA VAL A 52 9.56 -13.94 1.64
C VAL A 52 10.42 -13.23 0.61
N ILE A 53 10.05 -13.38 -0.66
CA ILE A 53 10.66 -12.66 -1.78
C ILE A 53 9.60 -11.75 -2.39
N HIS A 54 9.94 -10.47 -2.56
CA HIS A 54 9.10 -9.51 -3.28
C HIS A 54 9.62 -9.33 -4.71
N ILE A 55 8.76 -9.55 -5.69
CA ILE A 55 9.08 -9.42 -7.11
C ILE A 55 8.05 -8.51 -7.78
N ASP A 56 8.53 -7.43 -8.39
CA ASP A 56 7.74 -6.53 -9.19
C ASP A 56 7.94 -6.79 -10.68
N LEU A 57 6.90 -7.30 -11.35
CA LEU A 57 6.87 -7.42 -12.81
C LEU A 57 6.32 -6.13 -13.41
N LEU A 58 7.16 -5.39 -14.12
CA LEU A 58 6.84 -4.04 -14.62
C LEU A 58 6.89 -3.98 -16.14
N LYS A 59 5.92 -3.29 -16.75
CA LYS A 59 5.95 -2.97 -18.19
C LYS A 59 6.84 -1.78 -18.50
N ASN A 60 6.87 -0.82 -17.60
CA ASN A 60 7.62 0.43 -17.72
C ASN A 60 8.09 0.88 -16.33
N VAL A 61 9.17 1.63 -16.28
CA VAL A 61 9.52 2.40 -15.09
C VAL A 61 8.66 3.66 -15.11
N ALA A 62 7.59 3.67 -14.32
CA ALA A 62 6.57 4.71 -14.38
C ALA A 62 6.18 5.22 -13.00
N TRP A 63 5.99 6.55 -12.90
CA TRP A 63 5.39 7.17 -11.74
C TRP A 63 3.87 7.09 -11.81
N ARG A 64 3.20 6.85 -10.68
CA ARG A 64 1.75 6.59 -10.57
C ARG A 64 1.26 5.48 -11.51
N SER A 65 2.16 4.55 -11.87
CA SER A 65 1.88 3.41 -12.75
C SER A 65 1.49 3.76 -14.19
N PHE A 66 1.46 5.03 -14.60
CA PHE A 66 1.07 5.42 -15.97
C PHE A 66 1.92 6.52 -16.61
N ILE A 67 2.68 7.29 -15.83
CA ILE A 67 3.58 8.33 -16.36
C ILE A 67 4.99 7.73 -16.47
N PRO A 68 5.50 7.41 -17.66
CA PRO A 68 6.82 6.82 -17.82
C PRO A 68 7.91 7.80 -17.37
N ILE A 69 8.81 7.33 -16.53
CA ILE A 69 9.98 8.07 -16.08
C ILE A 69 11.15 7.81 -17.00
N ILE A 70 11.30 6.55 -17.44
CA ILE A 70 12.34 6.11 -18.36
C ILE A 70 11.65 5.60 -19.63
N SER A 71 12.11 6.07 -20.79
CA SER A 71 11.60 5.60 -22.07
C SER A 71 12.08 4.17 -22.33
N LYS A 72 11.27 3.39 -23.07
CA LYS A 72 11.67 2.02 -23.47
C LYS A 72 12.96 2.01 -24.27
N ASP A 73 13.15 3.02 -25.12
CA ASP A 73 14.32 3.17 -25.96
C ASP A 73 15.57 3.49 -25.13
N ALA A 74 15.44 4.39 -24.14
CA ALA A 74 16.54 4.69 -23.21
C ALA A 74 16.92 3.45 -22.39
N LEU A 75 15.93 2.70 -21.88
CA LEU A 75 16.19 1.46 -21.16
C LEU A 75 16.85 0.40 -22.04
N GLY A 76 16.34 0.20 -23.27
CA GLY A 76 16.88 -0.79 -24.20
C GLY A 76 18.30 -0.51 -24.66
N LYS A 77 18.69 0.76 -24.79
CA LYS A 77 20.06 1.17 -25.15
C LYS A 77 21.08 1.03 -24.01
N ASN A 78 20.61 1.07 -22.76
CA ASN A 78 21.44 1.12 -21.57
C ASN A 78 21.26 -0.15 -20.73
N ILE A 79 21.48 -1.31 -21.33
CA ILE A 79 21.47 -2.63 -20.68
C ILE A 79 22.90 -3.12 -20.53
N SER A 80 23.22 -3.60 -19.33
CA SER A 80 24.45 -4.31 -19.02
C SER A 80 24.16 -5.80 -18.86
N ASN A 81 25.16 -6.65 -19.08
CA ASN A 81 25.07 -8.08 -18.80
C ASN A 81 25.80 -8.38 -17.47
N PHE A 82 25.07 -8.93 -16.52
CA PHE A 82 25.61 -9.34 -15.24
C PHE A 82 25.27 -10.81 -15.00
N ASN A 83 26.27 -11.68 -14.99
CA ASN A 83 26.12 -13.13 -14.81
C ASN A 83 25.04 -13.75 -15.75
N GLY A 84 25.02 -13.35 -17.02
CA GLY A 84 24.04 -13.83 -18.00
C GLY A 84 22.65 -13.15 -17.93
N LEU A 85 22.42 -12.30 -16.95
CA LEU A 85 21.19 -11.53 -16.82
C LEU A 85 21.32 -10.15 -17.45
N LYS A 86 20.29 -9.72 -18.16
CA LYS A 86 20.18 -8.34 -18.68
C LYS A 86 19.73 -7.43 -17.53
N VAL A 87 20.58 -6.55 -17.08
CA VAL A 87 20.31 -5.58 -16.01
C VAL A 87 20.38 -4.16 -16.55
N ALA A 88 19.64 -3.25 -15.93
CA ALA A 88 19.76 -1.83 -16.24
C ALA A 88 21.18 -1.34 -15.94
N SER A 89 21.73 -0.49 -16.81
CA SER A 89 23.03 0.10 -16.56
C SER A 89 23.04 0.93 -15.26
N HIS A 90 24.22 1.18 -14.72
CA HIS A 90 24.36 1.94 -13.48
C HIS A 90 23.79 3.38 -13.58
N GLU A 91 23.86 3.98 -14.76
CA GLU A 91 23.33 5.31 -15.08
C GLU A 91 21.81 5.33 -15.02
N ILE A 92 21.16 4.35 -15.66
CA ILE A 92 19.70 4.19 -15.61
C ILE A 92 19.23 3.92 -14.20
N ALA A 93 19.95 3.08 -13.46
CA ALA A 93 19.62 2.80 -12.08
C ALA A 93 19.75 4.06 -11.20
N ALA A 94 20.83 4.83 -11.36
CA ALA A 94 21.02 6.09 -10.64
C ALA A 94 19.93 7.12 -10.97
N PHE A 95 19.55 7.23 -12.25
CA PHE A 95 18.46 8.09 -12.70
C PHE A 95 17.10 7.67 -12.10
N GLY A 96 16.81 6.38 -12.08
CA GLY A 96 15.62 5.83 -11.43
C GLY A 96 15.60 6.11 -9.93
N HIS A 97 16.72 5.90 -9.25
CA HIS A 97 16.89 6.18 -7.81
C HIS A 97 16.80 7.68 -7.45
N LEU A 98 17.07 8.57 -8.41
CA LEU A 98 16.84 10.00 -8.25
C LEU A 98 15.36 10.34 -8.43
N LEU A 99 14.80 10.02 -9.60
CA LEU A 99 13.48 10.52 -9.97
C LEU A 99 12.33 9.78 -9.29
N TYR A 100 12.38 8.45 -9.18
CA TYR A 100 11.23 7.71 -8.62
C TYR A 100 10.94 8.09 -7.17
N PRO A 101 11.90 8.13 -6.22
CA PRO A 101 11.63 8.58 -4.86
C PRO A 101 11.26 10.06 -4.80
N LEU A 102 11.90 10.92 -5.58
CA LEU A 102 11.57 12.34 -5.65
C LEU A 102 10.13 12.58 -6.11
N LEU A 103 9.65 11.81 -7.08
CA LEU A 103 8.28 11.88 -7.58
C LEU A 103 7.28 11.24 -6.62
N THR A 104 7.64 10.17 -5.92
CA THR A 104 6.72 9.40 -5.07
C THR A 104 6.65 9.99 -3.66
N PHE A 105 7.78 10.15 -3.02
CA PHE A 105 7.89 10.57 -1.62
C PHE A 105 8.25 12.06 -1.48
N GLY A 106 8.77 12.69 -2.53
CA GLY A 106 9.24 14.07 -2.51
C GLY A 106 10.69 14.22 -2.04
N GLU A 107 11.40 13.13 -1.79
CA GLU A 107 12.78 13.10 -1.28
C GLU A 107 13.63 12.07 -2.00
N VAL A 108 14.93 12.13 -1.85
CA VAL A 108 15.89 11.13 -2.35
C VAL A 108 16.40 10.32 -1.16
N LYS A 109 16.34 8.98 -1.25
CA LYS A 109 16.81 8.10 -0.17
C LYS A 109 18.31 8.26 0.07
N GLU A 110 18.72 8.35 1.32
CA GLU A 110 20.10 8.62 1.77
C GLU A 110 21.12 7.69 1.10
N LYS A 111 20.82 6.39 1.08
CA LYS A 111 21.69 5.35 0.49
C LYS A 111 22.05 5.56 -0.98
N TYR A 112 21.28 6.37 -1.73
CA TYR A 112 21.52 6.63 -3.14
C TYR A 112 22.21 7.96 -3.42
N LYS A 113 22.24 8.89 -2.45
CA LYS A 113 22.77 10.25 -2.64
C LYS A 113 24.21 10.26 -3.14
N LEU A 114 25.08 9.47 -2.52
CA LEU A 114 26.50 9.40 -2.91
C LEU A 114 26.67 8.91 -4.37
N ARG A 115 25.92 7.88 -4.77
CA ARG A 115 25.94 7.37 -6.14
C ARG A 115 25.45 8.43 -7.13
N ILE A 116 24.32 9.05 -6.86
CA ILE A 116 23.72 10.09 -7.70
C ILE A 116 24.67 11.29 -7.84
N HIS A 117 25.27 11.74 -6.76
CA HIS A 117 26.26 12.83 -6.78
C HIS A 117 27.45 12.50 -7.68
N ARG A 118 28.02 11.28 -7.56
CA ARG A 118 29.14 10.84 -8.42
C ARG A 118 28.76 10.87 -9.90
N PHE A 119 27.59 10.31 -10.28
CA PHE A 119 27.14 10.29 -11.67
C PHE A 119 26.82 11.71 -12.18
N CYS A 120 26.31 12.60 -11.34
CA CYS A 120 26.06 14.00 -11.68
C CYS A 120 27.32 14.70 -12.15
N ALA A 121 28.46 14.44 -11.50
CA ALA A 121 29.72 15.11 -11.79
C ALA A 121 30.49 14.54 -13.01
N THR A 122 30.33 13.23 -13.31
CA THR A 122 31.25 12.53 -14.21
C THR A 122 30.59 11.83 -15.39
N ASN A 123 29.26 11.75 -15.45
CA ASN A 123 28.60 10.88 -16.43
C ASN A 123 27.60 11.64 -17.32
N GLU A 124 27.96 11.78 -18.60
CA GLU A 124 27.15 12.46 -19.61
C GLU A 124 25.80 11.78 -19.83
N ILE A 125 25.76 10.44 -19.88
CA ILE A 125 24.49 9.68 -20.08
C ILE A 125 23.48 10.00 -18.97
N PHE A 126 23.92 10.06 -17.72
CA PHE A 126 23.08 10.40 -16.60
C PHE A 126 22.54 11.84 -16.71
N GLN A 127 23.40 12.78 -17.11
CA GLN A 127 23.01 14.18 -17.33
C GLN A 127 21.99 14.28 -18.47
N ASP A 128 22.23 13.62 -19.60
CA ASP A 128 21.33 13.60 -20.76
C ASP A 128 19.96 13.07 -20.43
N LEU A 129 19.87 12.00 -19.61
CA LEU A 129 18.60 11.48 -19.13
C LEU A 129 17.82 12.52 -18.31
N ILE A 130 18.51 13.33 -17.51
CA ILE A 130 17.88 14.41 -16.74
C ILE A 130 17.41 15.54 -17.67
N TYR A 131 18.22 15.92 -18.66
CA TYR A 131 17.84 16.91 -19.67
C TYR A 131 16.66 16.43 -20.51
N GLU A 132 16.69 15.16 -20.95
CA GLU A 132 15.58 14.57 -21.69
C GLU A 132 14.28 14.55 -20.86
N ALA A 133 14.35 14.21 -19.57
CA ALA A 133 13.18 14.13 -18.71
C ALA A 133 12.60 15.52 -18.38
N LEU A 134 13.44 16.48 -18.00
CA LEU A 134 13.01 17.72 -17.33
C LEU A 134 13.11 18.97 -18.23
N GLY A 135 13.89 18.91 -19.32
CA GLY A 135 14.22 20.08 -20.14
C GLY A 135 15.34 20.92 -19.53
N ALA A 136 16.00 21.76 -20.35
CA ALA A 136 17.27 22.41 -20.01
C ALA A 136 17.24 23.18 -18.70
N SER A 137 16.34 24.15 -18.55
CA SER A 137 16.30 25.03 -17.39
C SER A 137 16.12 24.33 -16.04
N LEU A 138 15.24 23.30 -15.98
CA LEU A 138 15.00 22.56 -14.74
C LEU A 138 16.11 21.53 -14.50
N ALA A 139 16.63 20.92 -15.57
CA ALA A 139 17.73 19.96 -15.51
C ALA A 139 18.99 20.61 -14.93
N GLU A 140 19.44 21.75 -15.46
CA GLU A 140 20.60 22.51 -14.95
C GLU A 140 20.45 22.84 -13.47
N ARG A 141 19.27 23.30 -13.09
CA ARG A 141 19.00 23.64 -11.69
C ARG A 141 19.12 22.42 -10.78
N ILE A 142 18.59 21.26 -11.20
CA ILE A 142 18.65 20.01 -10.43
C ILE A 142 20.06 19.48 -10.37
N LEU A 143 20.79 19.44 -11.48
CA LEU A 143 22.19 19.04 -11.54
C LEU A 143 23.05 19.90 -10.62
N LYS A 144 22.87 21.25 -10.66
CA LYS A 144 23.57 22.17 -9.75
C LYS A 144 23.25 21.88 -8.27
N MET A 145 22.00 21.58 -7.93
CA MET A 145 21.63 21.22 -6.56
C MET A 145 22.28 19.91 -6.12
N ILE A 146 22.31 18.88 -6.99
CA ILE A 146 22.93 17.59 -6.71
C ILE A 146 24.45 17.77 -6.52
N CYS A 147 25.13 18.46 -7.44
CA CYS A 147 26.57 18.71 -7.37
C CYS A 147 26.97 19.57 -6.16
N SER A 148 26.06 20.39 -5.65
CA SER A 148 26.26 21.19 -4.41
C SER A 148 25.71 20.49 -3.16
N GLU A 149 25.29 19.24 -3.23
CA GLU A 149 24.71 18.42 -2.15
C GLU A 149 23.51 19.08 -1.44
N LYS A 150 22.78 19.97 -2.12
CA LYS A 150 21.61 20.67 -1.59
C LYS A 150 20.33 19.83 -1.74
N TRP A 151 20.29 18.69 -1.06
CA TRP A 151 19.20 17.73 -1.14
C TRP A 151 17.85 18.27 -0.65
N ASP A 152 17.86 19.14 0.38
CA ASP A 152 16.65 19.79 0.91
C ASP A 152 16.02 20.76 -0.10
N ASP A 153 16.82 21.44 -0.92
CA ASP A 153 16.31 22.31 -1.97
C ASP A 153 15.70 21.49 -3.12
N LEU A 154 16.23 20.30 -3.37
CA LEU A 154 15.65 19.35 -4.32
C LEU A 154 14.22 18.94 -3.93
N VAL A 155 13.97 18.71 -2.62
CA VAL A 155 12.63 18.42 -2.08
C VAL A 155 11.64 19.53 -2.42
N LYS A 156 12.05 20.80 -2.25
CA LYS A 156 11.21 21.98 -2.55
C LYS A 156 10.80 22.05 -4.02
N VAL A 157 11.67 21.57 -4.92
CA VAL A 157 11.43 21.58 -6.37
C VAL A 157 10.63 20.34 -6.85
N SER A 158 10.45 19.35 -6.00
CA SER A 158 9.78 18.08 -6.37
C SER A 158 8.40 18.27 -7.00
N ARG A 159 7.60 19.24 -6.52
CA ARG A 159 6.28 19.56 -7.11
C ARG A 159 6.40 20.06 -8.55
N ARG A 160 7.42 20.89 -8.84
CA ARG A 160 7.68 21.39 -10.19
C ARG A 160 8.15 20.27 -11.11
N VAL A 161 8.97 19.36 -10.62
CA VAL A 161 9.41 18.17 -11.36
C VAL A 161 8.20 17.30 -11.73
N LYS A 162 7.29 17.03 -10.78
CA LYS A 162 6.03 16.30 -11.03
C LYS A 162 5.20 16.95 -12.13
N PHE A 163 5.04 18.26 -12.06
CA PHE A 163 4.28 19.03 -13.05
C PHE A 163 4.91 18.95 -14.44
N VAL A 164 6.22 19.23 -14.54
CA VAL A 164 6.95 19.23 -15.84
C VAL A 164 6.89 17.86 -16.51
N ILE A 165 7.15 16.78 -15.80
CA ILE A 165 7.11 15.41 -16.36
C ILE A 165 5.69 15.08 -16.84
N THR A 166 4.66 15.43 -16.07
CA THR A 166 3.27 15.16 -16.44
C THR A 166 2.86 15.93 -17.71
N VAL A 167 3.13 17.24 -17.73
CA VAL A 167 2.80 18.11 -18.87
C VAL A 167 3.57 17.69 -20.12
N LYS A 168 4.86 17.40 -19.98
CA LYS A 168 5.70 16.97 -21.11
C LYS A 168 5.21 15.67 -21.71
N PHE A 169 4.80 14.69 -20.87
CA PHE A 169 4.23 13.45 -21.35
C PHE A 169 2.88 13.68 -22.04
N PHE A 170 2.02 14.51 -21.46
CA PHE A 170 0.74 14.89 -22.08
C PHE A 170 0.92 15.55 -23.44
N ILE A 171 1.79 16.56 -23.55
CA ILE A 171 2.03 17.28 -24.81
C ILE A 171 2.65 16.37 -25.88
N LYS A 172 3.65 15.55 -25.50
CA LYS A 172 4.33 14.67 -26.47
C LYS A 172 3.45 13.52 -26.98
N LYS A 173 2.57 12.96 -26.11
CA LYS A 173 1.79 11.76 -26.41
C LYS A 173 0.39 11.84 -25.79
N PRO A 174 -0.48 12.78 -26.21
CA PRO A 174 -1.77 13.05 -25.55
C PRO A 174 -2.72 11.84 -25.57
N VAL A 175 -2.77 11.11 -26.68
CA VAL A 175 -3.62 9.92 -26.81
C VAL A 175 -3.15 8.82 -25.84
N ILE A 176 -1.84 8.57 -25.78
CA ILE A 176 -1.28 7.55 -24.89
C ILE A 176 -1.51 7.96 -23.43
N PHE A 177 -1.30 9.24 -23.09
CA PHE A 177 -1.55 9.76 -21.75
C PHE A 177 -3.01 9.53 -21.33
N THR A 178 -3.97 9.87 -22.20
CA THR A 178 -5.40 9.69 -21.91
C THR A 178 -5.75 8.21 -21.75
N CYS A 179 -5.28 7.35 -22.64
CA CYS A 179 -5.51 5.90 -22.53
C CYS A 179 -4.92 5.31 -21.23
N GLU A 180 -3.71 5.69 -20.88
CA GLU A 180 -3.06 5.20 -19.66
C GLU A 180 -3.72 5.78 -18.38
N LEU A 181 -4.19 7.03 -18.42
CA LEU A 181 -4.98 7.63 -17.36
C LEU A 181 -6.31 6.89 -17.16
N VAL A 182 -7.04 6.58 -18.22
CA VAL A 182 -8.28 5.80 -18.16
C VAL A 182 -8.01 4.40 -17.59
N LYS A 183 -6.96 3.73 -18.04
CA LYS A 183 -6.54 2.43 -17.46
C LYS A 183 -6.23 2.56 -15.98
N PHE A 184 -5.47 3.59 -15.57
CA PHE A 184 -5.14 3.83 -14.16
C PHE A 184 -6.41 4.01 -13.32
N VAL A 185 -7.36 4.83 -13.76
CA VAL A 185 -8.64 5.03 -13.08
C VAL A 185 -9.43 3.71 -13.00
N TYR A 186 -9.55 2.99 -14.13
CA TYR A 186 -10.23 1.70 -14.18
C TYR A 186 -9.61 0.67 -13.21
N PHE A 187 -8.28 0.53 -13.19
CA PHE A 187 -7.62 -0.41 -12.29
C PHE A 187 -7.79 -0.03 -10.81
N ASN A 188 -7.75 1.26 -10.48
CA ASN A 188 -7.99 1.70 -9.11
C ASN A 188 -9.45 1.46 -8.69
N PHE A 189 -10.41 1.71 -9.58
CA PHE A 189 -11.82 1.41 -9.33
C PHE A 189 -12.04 -0.10 -9.17
N ARG A 190 -11.46 -0.91 -10.06
CA ARG A 190 -11.52 -2.36 -9.97
C ARG A 190 -10.97 -2.91 -8.65
N LYS A 191 -9.89 -2.32 -8.11
CA LYS A 191 -9.33 -2.70 -6.81
C LYS A 191 -10.28 -2.44 -5.64
N ILE A 192 -11.15 -1.45 -5.75
CA ILE A 192 -12.18 -1.22 -4.72
C ILE A 192 -13.22 -2.34 -4.75
N ILE A 193 -13.59 -2.85 -5.93
CA ILE A 193 -14.56 -3.93 -6.08
C ILE A 193 -13.93 -5.29 -5.78
N TYR A 194 -12.73 -5.54 -6.32
CA TYR A 194 -11.96 -6.77 -6.17
C TYR A 194 -10.62 -6.46 -5.50
N PRO A 195 -10.61 -6.32 -4.16
CA PRO A 195 -9.39 -5.96 -3.44
C PRO A 195 -8.36 -7.08 -3.51
N SER A 196 -7.08 -6.70 -3.56
CA SER A 196 -5.96 -7.63 -3.50
C SER A 196 -5.53 -8.00 -2.09
N GLY A 197 -5.92 -7.20 -1.09
CA GLY A 197 -5.71 -7.49 0.31
C GLY A 197 -6.86 -8.30 0.93
N VAL A 198 -6.79 -8.55 2.22
CA VAL A 198 -7.76 -9.35 2.96
C VAL A 198 -8.17 -8.69 4.27
N ALA A 199 -9.43 -8.87 4.64
CA ALA A 199 -9.94 -8.54 5.96
C ALA A 199 -10.38 -9.83 6.65
N VAL A 200 -9.84 -10.13 7.82
CA VAL A 200 -10.12 -11.33 8.59
C VAL A 200 -10.72 -10.93 9.93
N ALA A 201 -11.89 -11.46 10.25
CA ALA A 201 -12.54 -11.27 11.53
C ALA A 201 -12.40 -12.52 12.42
N PHE A 202 -11.89 -12.34 13.62
CA PHE A 202 -11.81 -13.38 14.63
C PHE A 202 -13.04 -13.28 15.51
N VAL A 203 -13.98 -14.20 15.30
CA VAL A 203 -15.23 -14.33 16.09
C VAL A 203 -15.19 -15.58 16.94
N GLY A 204 -15.81 -15.53 18.09
CA GLY A 204 -15.88 -16.67 19.02
C GLY A 204 -16.12 -16.24 20.47
N THR A 205 -16.35 -17.22 21.35
CA THR A 205 -16.60 -17.01 22.77
C THR A 205 -15.40 -16.42 23.51
N ASP A 206 -15.64 -15.80 24.65
CA ASP A 206 -14.56 -15.31 25.51
C ASP A 206 -13.71 -16.48 25.99
N GLY A 207 -12.38 -16.32 26.00
CA GLY A 207 -11.43 -17.38 26.36
C GLY A 207 -11.04 -18.33 25.22
N SER A 208 -11.58 -18.18 23.98
CA SER A 208 -11.25 -19.05 22.84
C SER A 208 -9.86 -18.79 22.21
N GLY A 209 -9.03 -17.95 22.81
CA GLY A 209 -7.65 -17.70 22.33
C GLY A 209 -7.51 -16.71 21.18
N LYS A 210 -8.55 -15.96 20.82
CA LYS A 210 -8.53 -14.96 19.72
C LYS A 210 -7.43 -13.95 19.86
N SER A 211 -7.33 -13.30 21.02
CA SER A 211 -6.33 -12.25 21.26
C SER A 211 -4.90 -12.81 21.23
N THR A 212 -4.69 -14.02 21.77
CA THR A 212 -3.40 -14.73 21.71
C THR A 212 -2.99 -15.04 20.25
N LEU A 213 -3.96 -15.45 19.42
CA LEU A 213 -3.72 -15.68 17.99
C LEU A 213 -3.37 -14.39 17.26
N LEU A 214 -4.09 -13.30 17.55
CA LEU A 214 -3.82 -11.98 16.97
C LEU A 214 -2.44 -11.44 17.36
N GLU A 215 -2.05 -11.61 18.63
CA GLU A 215 -0.71 -11.24 19.11
C GLU A 215 0.40 -12.00 18.38
N LYS A 216 0.19 -13.27 18.06
CA LYS A 216 1.16 -14.08 17.29
C LYS A 216 1.18 -13.73 15.80
N LEU A 217 0.03 -13.43 15.19
CA LEU A 217 -0.05 -13.09 13.76
C LEU A 217 0.47 -11.69 13.45
N THR A 218 0.30 -10.74 14.37
CA THR A 218 0.70 -9.34 14.12
C THR A 218 2.18 -9.16 13.78
N PRO A 219 3.17 -9.75 14.51
CA PRO A 219 4.57 -9.66 14.13
C PRO A 219 4.87 -10.36 12.80
N THR A 220 4.28 -11.52 12.52
CA THR A 220 4.45 -12.23 11.25
C THR A 220 4.00 -11.39 10.06
N LEU A 221 2.86 -10.70 10.17
CA LEU A 221 2.40 -9.77 9.14
C LEU A 221 3.31 -8.55 8.99
N ALA A 222 3.96 -8.13 10.08
CA ALA A 222 4.93 -7.05 10.05
C ALA A 222 6.22 -7.44 9.31
N GLU A 223 6.66 -8.69 9.45
CA GLU A 223 7.84 -9.24 8.77
C GLU A 223 7.62 -9.36 7.25
N ILE A 224 6.40 -9.68 6.82
CA ILE A 224 6.03 -9.84 5.39
C ILE A 224 5.93 -8.47 4.66
N GLN A 225 6.49 -7.37 5.20
CA GLN A 225 6.42 -6.01 4.62
C GLN A 225 5.00 -5.46 4.34
N ILE A 226 3.97 -6.13 4.80
CA ILE A 226 2.58 -5.63 4.72
C ILE A 226 2.31 -4.59 5.84
N LYS A 227 3.33 -4.30 6.66
CA LYS A 227 3.23 -3.48 7.88
C LYS A 227 2.62 -2.10 7.66
N GLU A 228 2.98 -1.42 6.59
CA GLU A 228 2.44 -0.08 6.30
C GLU A 228 0.94 -0.10 5.98
N ASN A 229 0.45 -1.24 5.45
CA ASN A 229 -0.92 -1.44 5.04
C ASN A 229 -1.67 -2.46 5.90
N SER A 230 -1.08 -2.99 6.99
CA SER A 230 -1.77 -3.90 7.91
C SER A 230 -2.25 -3.18 9.15
N ARG A 231 -3.44 -3.52 9.64
CA ARG A 231 -4.03 -2.94 10.85
C ARG A 231 -4.77 -4.00 11.64
N VAL A 232 -4.53 -4.02 12.94
CA VAL A 232 -5.38 -4.71 13.88
C VAL A 232 -6.43 -3.73 14.38
N ARG A 233 -7.70 -4.11 14.31
CA ARG A 233 -8.83 -3.30 14.79
C ARG A 233 -9.61 -4.10 15.84
N TYR A 234 -9.81 -3.47 16.97
CA TYR A 234 -10.64 -4.05 18.01
C TYR A 234 -12.08 -3.58 17.83
N TRP A 235 -13.01 -4.50 17.65
CA TRP A 235 -14.45 -4.38 17.61
C TRP A 235 -14.97 -3.36 16.56
N ARG A 236 -14.84 -2.06 16.76
CA ARG A 236 -15.42 -1.05 15.86
C ARG A 236 -14.36 -0.11 15.25
N PRO A 237 -14.67 0.52 14.13
CA PRO A 237 -13.74 1.47 13.45
C PRO A 237 -13.43 2.74 14.25
N PHE A 238 -14.30 3.15 15.19
CA PHE A 238 -14.18 4.38 15.99
C PHE A 238 -14.10 5.66 15.15
N ILE A 239 -14.81 5.73 14.03
CA ILE A 239 -14.96 6.94 13.23
C ILE A 239 -15.91 7.91 13.92
N LEU A 240 -17.01 7.37 14.45
CA LEU A 240 -17.94 8.14 15.28
C LEU A 240 -17.48 8.13 16.76
N PRO A 241 -17.73 9.21 17.52
CA PRO A 241 -17.35 9.29 18.92
C PRO A 241 -18.00 8.19 19.74
N LYS A 242 -17.52 7.96 20.97
CA LYS A 242 -18.15 6.97 21.88
C LYS A 242 -19.55 7.45 22.26
N ILE A 243 -20.55 6.57 22.20
CA ILE A 243 -21.93 6.90 22.62
C ILE A 243 -21.98 7.43 24.05
N SER A 244 -21.13 6.89 24.96
CA SER A 244 -21.00 7.40 26.33
C SER A 244 -20.52 8.85 26.42
N ALA A 245 -19.88 9.38 25.38
CA ALA A 245 -19.49 10.78 25.32
C ALA A 245 -20.65 11.68 24.87
N ILE A 246 -21.61 11.13 24.10
CA ILE A 246 -22.80 11.85 23.63
C ILE A 246 -23.87 11.86 24.71
N PHE A 247 -24.09 10.73 25.36
CA PHE A 247 -25.02 10.59 26.48
C PHE A 247 -24.20 10.59 27.77
N ARG A 248 -23.91 11.77 28.27
CA ARG A 248 -23.21 11.97 29.55
C ARG A 248 -24.10 11.48 30.70
N GLN A 249 -24.10 10.20 30.97
CA GLN A 249 -24.53 9.67 32.26
C GLN A 249 -23.29 9.56 33.13
N GLU A 250 -23.22 10.44 34.13
CA GLU A 250 -22.37 10.25 35.28
C GLU A 250 -22.66 8.88 35.89
N LYS A 251 -21.73 7.96 35.75
CA LYS A 251 -21.68 6.78 36.60
C LYS A 251 -20.30 6.67 37.22
N GLN A 252 -20.37 6.72 38.56
CA GLN A 252 -19.30 6.44 39.49
C GLN A 252 -18.43 5.26 39.03
N LYS A 253 -17.12 5.45 39.22
CA LYS A 253 -16.09 4.41 39.06
C LYS A 253 -16.29 3.35 40.13
N GLU A 254 -17.09 2.36 39.89
CA GLU A 254 -16.97 1.07 40.61
C GLU A 254 -16.05 0.17 39.78
N LYS A 255 -14.97 -0.28 40.44
CA LYS A 255 -14.10 -1.35 39.94
C LYS A 255 -14.94 -2.64 39.90
N MET A 256 -15.43 -3.01 38.73
CA MET A 256 -16.19 -4.23 38.52
C MET A 256 -15.27 -5.35 38.02
N ASN A 257 -15.31 -6.47 38.74
CA ASN A 257 -14.74 -7.75 38.31
C ASN A 257 -15.40 -8.21 37.00
N GLU A 258 -14.60 -8.66 36.05
CA GLU A 258 -15.04 -9.05 34.69
C GLU A 258 -16.15 -10.08 34.58
N ARG A 259 -16.41 -10.85 35.66
CA ARG A 259 -17.46 -11.89 35.69
C ARG A 259 -18.88 -11.38 35.93
N SER A 260 -19.07 -10.14 36.33
CA SER A 260 -20.39 -9.56 36.61
C SER A 260 -20.95 -8.69 35.47
N TYR A 261 -20.24 -8.63 34.31
CA TYR A 261 -20.55 -7.70 33.23
C TYR A 261 -21.88 -8.00 32.50
N ILE A 262 -22.31 -9.26 32.50
CA ILE A 262 -23.52 -9.68 31.76
C ILE A 262 -24.82 -9.32 32.50
N SER A 263 -24.81 -9.23 33.84
CA SER A 263 -26.01 -9.02 34.63
C SER A 263 -26.36 -7.56 34.94
N SER A 264 -25.49 -6.59 34.62
CA SER A 264 -25.64 -5.20 35.06
C SER A 264 -25.81 -4.16 33.89
N VAL A 265 -25.86 -4.62 32.63
CA VAL A 265 -26.09 -3.71 31.51
C VAL A 265 -27.56 -3.29 31.48
N PRO A 266 -27.90 -1.99 31.62
CA PRO A 266 -29.30 -1.57 31.61
C PRO A 266 -29.94 -1.91 30.26
N LYS A 267 -31.09 -2.63 30.31
CA LYS A 267 -31.88 -2.93 29.11
C LYS A 267 -32.53 -1.63 28.61
N PHE A 268 -32.14 -1.19 27.45
CA PHE A 268 -32.73 -0.01 26.80
C PHE A 268 -34.08 -0.37 26.18
N ASN A 269 -35.02 0.59 26.15
CA ASN A 269 -36.26 0.48 25.39
C ASN A 269 -35.94 0.19 23.92
N ARG A 270 -36.85 -0.50 23.20
CA ARG A 270 -36.70 -0.87 21.78
C ARG A 270 -36.27 0.29 20.89
N ILE A 271 -36.82 1.50 21.09
CA ILE A 271 -36.49 2.69 20.32
C ILE A 271 -35.03 3.10 20.56
N VAL A 272 -34.57 3.15 21.80
CA VAL A 272 -33.19 3.49 22.16
C VAL A 272 -32.22 2.44 21.63
N SER A 273 -32.62 1.16 21.69
CA SER A 273 -31.83 0.06 21.11
C SER A 273 -31.68 0.19 19.59
N LEU A 274 -32.74 0.59 18.88
CA LEU A 274 -32.70 0.82 17.43
C LEU A 274 -31.79 2.01 17.07
N ILE A 275 -31.88 3.13 17.82
CA ILE A 275 -31.02 4.29 17.62
C ILE A 275 -29.53 3.90 17.84
N LYS A 276 -29.25 3.16 18.89
CA LYS A 276 -27.90 2.67 19.21
C LYS A 276 -27.38 1.72 18.15
N PHE A 277 -28.20 0.82 17.66
CA PHE A 277 -27.88 -0.08 16.55
C PHE A 277 -27.57 0.70 15.26
N SER A 278 -28.43 1.65 14.89
CA SER A 278 -28.23 2.51 13.71
C SER A 278 -26.95 3.31 13.81
N TYR A 279 -26.60 3.80 15.01
CA TYR A 279 -25.36 4.51 15.26
C TYR A 279 -24.13 3.62 15.03
N TYR A 280 -24.14 2.40 15.56
CA TYR A 280 -23.05 1.45 15.33
C TYR A 280 -22.98 1.00 13.88
N PHE A 281 -24.13 0.76 13.24
CA PHE A 281 -24.19 0.45 11.82
C PHE A 281 -23.54 1.54 10.98
N MET A 282 -23.83 2.82 11.25
CA MET A 282 -23.19 3.95 10.56
C MET A 282 -21.68 4.01 10.80
N ASP A 283 -21.22 3.74 12.03
CA ASP A 283 -19.77 3.69 12.33
C ASP A 283 -19.08 2.58 11.54
N TYR A 284 -19.68 1.40 11.44
CA TYR A 284 -19.17 0.29 10.63
C TYR A 284 -19.25 0.58 9.13
N PHE A 285 -20.32 1.19 8.67
CA PHE A 285 -20.48 1.56 7.27
C PHE A 285 -19.38 2.55 6.84
N LEU A 286 -19.20 3.63 7.58
CA LEU A 286 -18.15 4.63 7.31
C LEU A 286 -16.75 4.02 7.46
N GLY A 287 -16.54 3.22 8.50
CA GLY A 287 -15.28 2.51 8.73
C GLY A 287 -14.99 1.46 7.69
N GLY A 288 -16.04 0.85 7.13
CA GLY A 288 -15.98 -0.11 6.03
C GLY A 288 -15.38 0.52 4.77
N ILE A 289 -15.72 1.77 4.45
CA ILE A 289 -15.12 2.50 3.32
C ILE A 289 -13.60 2.62 3.51
N GLY A 290 -13.16 3.07 4.69
CA GLY A 290 -11.73 3.17 5.00
C GLY A 290 -11.01 1.82 4.98
N SER A 291 -11.66 0.77 5.49
CA SER A 291 -11.16 -0.60 5.43
C SER A 291 -11.05 -1.09 3.99
N ARG A 292 -12.08 -0.84 3.18
CA ARG A 292 -12.11 -1.22 1.76
C ARG A 292 -10.96 -0.55 0.97
N LEU A 293 -10.71 0.74 1.23
CA LEU A 293 -9.58 1.45 0.62
C LEU A 293 -8.22 0.87 1.03
N LEU A 294 -8.06 0.46 2.28
CA LEU A 294 -6.82 -0.16 2.76
C LEU A 294 -6.62 -1.54 2.12
N VAL A 295 -7.66 -2.38 2.12
CA VAL A 295 -7.62 -3.72 1.51
C VAL A 295 -7.46 -3.63 -0.02
N SER A 296 -8.02 -2.60 -0.67
CA SER A 296 -7.83 -2.37 -2.11
C SER A 296 -6.38 -2.08 -2.51
N ARG A 297 -5.57 -1.61 -1.54
CA ARG A 297 -4.13 -1.38 -1.71
C ARG A 297 -3.27 -2.59 -1.37
N GLY A 298 -3.87 -3.75 -1.16
CA GLY A 298 -3.18 -4.97 -0.75
C GLY A 298 -2.95 -5.08 0.75
N GLY A 299 -3.59 -4.23 1.57
CA GLY A 299 -3.45 -4.26 3.02
C GLY A 299 -4.18 -5.44 3.66
N VAL A 300 -3.76 -5.81 4.86
CA VAL A 300 -4.39 -6.83 5.70
C VAL A 300 -5.02 -6.17 6.92
N ILE A 301 -6.28 -6.47 7.17
CA ILE A 301 -6.98 -6.01 8.37
C ILE A 301 -7.36 -7.23 9.20
N LEU A 302 -6.92 -7.26 10.44
CA LEU A 302 -7.35 -8.23 11.43
C LEU A 302 -8.35 -7.57 12.39
N TYR A 303 -9.56 -8.08 12.44
CA TYR A 303 -10.58 -7.64 13.39
C TYR A 303 -10.60 -8.59 14.59
N ASP A 304 -10.30 -8.06 15.79
CA ASP A 304 -10.65 -8.72 17.03
C ASP A 304 -12.11 -8.38 17.36
N ARG A 305 -13.03 -9.26 16.94
CA ARG A 305 -14.48 -9.09 16.88
C ARG A 305 -14.94 -8.20 15.73
N HIS A 306 -16.13 -8.42 15.27
CA HIS A 306 -16.74 -7.72 14.15
C HIS A 306 -18.20 -7.34 14.46
N TYR A 307 -18.87 -6.63 13.55
CA TYR A 307 -20.27 -6.21 13.73
C TYR A 307 -21.22 -7.41 13.91
N ASP A 308 -20.83 -8.60 13.46
CA ASP A 308 -21.60 -9.83 13.63
C ASP A 308 -21.92 -10.12 15.11
N ASP A 309 -21.04 -9.73 16.05
CA ASP A 309 -21.30 -9.81 17.50
C ASP A 309 -22.52 -8.97 17.92
N LEU A 310 -22.82 -7.87 17.21
CA LEU A 310 -24.03 -7.05 17.45
C LEU A 310 -25.31 -7.75 17.03
N LEU A 311 -25.22 -8.59 15.98
CA LEU A 311 -26.35 -9.33 15.44
C LEU A 311 -26.61 -10.60 16.26
N VAL A 312 -25.54 -11.29 16.67
CA VAL A 312 -25.64 -12.57 17.40
C VAL A 312 -25.92 -12.34 18.90
N TYR A 313 -25.30 -11.31 19.51
CA TYR A 313 -25.43 -11.01 20.93
C TYR A 313 -25.72 -9.54 21.23
N PRO A 314 -26.87 -9.00 20.81
CA PRO A 314 -27.22 -7.58 21.02
C PRO A 314 -27.34 -7.24 22.50
N GLU A 315 -27.72 -8.20 23.35
CA GLU A 315 -27.84 -8.00 24.81
C GLU A 315 -26.51 -7.63 25.48
N ARG A 316 -25.38 -8.12 24.98
CA ARG A 316 -24.03 -7.74 25.47
C ARG A 316 -23.78 -6.25 25.35
N PHE A 317 -24.41 -5.59 24.39
CA PHE A 317 -24.31 -4.15 24.15
C PHE A 317 -25.49 -3.39 24.76
N GLY A 318 -26.30 -4.06 25.60
CA GLY A 318 -27.47 -3.49 26.25
C GLY A 318 -28.62 -3.18 25.28
N MET A 319 -28.69 -3.87 24.17
CA MET A 319 -29.76 -3.71 23.16
C MET A 319 -30.77 -4.84 23.27
N THR A 320 -32.06 -4.51 23.21
CA THR A 320 -33.19 -5.44 23.16
C THR A 320 -33.71 -5.50 21.73
N LEU A 321 -32.94 -6.09 20.82
CA LEU A 321 -33.36 -6.32 19.43
C LEU A 321 -33.82 -7.78 19.27
N PRO A 322 -34.85 -8.04 18.44
CA PRO A 322 -35.20 -9.42 18.12
C PRO A 322 -34.07 -10.09 17.34
N THR A 323 -33.59 -11.22 17.82
CA THR A 323 -32.55 -12.06 17.20
C THR A 323 -33.10 -12.94 16.09
N TYR A 324 -34.00 -12.42 15.26
CA TYR A 324 -34.47 -13.13 14.07
C TYR A 324 -33.61 -12.71 12.87
N ILE A 325 -32.60 -13.49 12.60
CA ILE A 325 -31.97 -13.61 11.29
C ILE A 325 -31.93 -15.08 10.92
#